data_a8d9683f356ceff22107d5ed7369e834
#
_entry.id   a8d9683f356ceff22107d5ed7369e834
#
_cell.length_a   1.000
_cell.length_b   1.000
_cell.length_c   1.000
_cell.angle_alpha   90.00
_cell.angle_beta   90.00
_cell.angle_gamma   90.00
#
_symmetry.space_group_name_H-M   'P 1'
#
loop_
_entity.id
_entity.type
_entity.pdbx_description
1 polymer ?
#
loop_
_entity_poly.entity_id
_entity_poly.type
_entity_poly.pdbx_seq_one_letter_code
_entity_poly.pdbx_strand_id
1 'polypeptide(L)'
;MLAFILPFSFAKAEAREDGKTGQQGWYIGVEGGMPFGFSTFSSFGHDKTRLGWAAGLYGGYRFNSIFSAELSAKYGEMNLSAQDCCVERNYWLGSDGVLYKAGVLGMDSWEYANLKSHVRMGQYGARVNINLLGLFPQTADSRWDLAVSPHIYAVTTKADIRTIADDAKVIKGSTNWHLGYGADLQVGYQLTSCLKLGIYSGLTRLTGERMDGMPEYLHKNNFLWESGIRLGINLPFTNPHP
;
A
#
# COMPACT_ATOMS: atom_id res chain seq x y z
N MET A 1 -23.49 -16.75 2.20
CA MET A 1 -22.65 -16.62 1.00
C MET A 1 -23.53 -16.10 -0.12
N LEU A 2 -23.69 -14.78 -0.25
CA LEU A 2 -24.50 -14.14 -1.29
C LEU A 2 -23.55 -13.57 -2.34
N ALA A 3 -23.51 -14.20 -3.51
CA ALA A 3 -22.79 -13.70 -4.68
C ALA A 3 -23.62 -12.57 -5.31
N PHE A 4 -23.17 -11.34 -5.19
CA PHE A 4 -23.69 -10.21 -5.97
C PHE A 4 -23.10 -10.30 -7.38
N ILE A 5 -23.82 -10.92 -8.29
CA ILE A 5 -23.56 -10.84 -9.72
C ILE A 5 -24.23 -9.55 -10.21
N LEU A 6 -23.44 -8.48 -10.35
CA LEU A 6 -23.86 -7.29 -11.09
C LEU A 6 -23.84 -7.63 -12.59
N PRO A 7 -24.96 -7.49 -13.32
CA PRO A 7 -24.96 -7.61 -14.76
C PRO A 7 -24.26 -6.38 -15.35
N PHE A 8 -22.99 -6.54 -15.74
CA PHE A 8 -22.34 -5.56 -16.61
C PHE A 8 -22.95 -5.65 -17.99
N SER A 9 -23.98 -4.85 -18.25
CA SER A 9 -24.39 -4.54 -19.62
C SER A 9 -23.26 -3.76 -20.26
N PHE A 10 -22.47 -4.43 -21.10
CA PHE A 10 -21.55 -3.75 -22.01
C PHE A 10 -22.39 -2.97 -23.03
N ALA A 11 -22.70 -1.72 -22.73
CA ALA A 11 -23.15 -0.79 -23.75
C ALA A 11 -22.05 -0.74 -24.80
N LYS A 12 -22.44 -1.01 -26.05
CA LYS A 12 -21.58 -0.95 -27.24
C LYS A 12 -20.99 0.46 -27.29
N ALA A 13 -19.76 0.63 -26.77
CA ALA A 13 -19.03 1.87 -26.90
C ALA A 13 -18.61 1.98 -28.35
N GLU A 14 -19.27 2.86 -29.11
CA GLU A 14 -18.77 3.31 -30.41
C GLU A 14 -17.34 3.80 -30.19
N ALA A 15 -16.41 3.23 -30.95
CA ALA A 15 -15.00 3.56 -30.94
C ALA A 15 -14.82 5.03 -31.35
N ARG A 16 -14.72 5.91 -30.37
CA ARG A 16 -14.22 7.26 -30.57
C ARG A 16 -12.71 7.16 -30.68
N GLU A 17 -12.15 7.50 -31.80
CA GLU A 17 -10.73 7.37 -32.19
C GLU A 17 -9.73 8.20 -31.37
N ASP A 18 -10.12 8.80 -30.28
CA ASP A 18 -9.25 9.69 -29.48
C ASP A 18 -8.78 9.03 -28.19
N GLY A 19 -7.74 8.19 -28.30
CA GLY A 19 -7.01 7.62 -27.15
C GLY A 19 -6.15 8.65 -26.39
N LYS A 20 -6.66 9.86 -26.17
CA LYS A 20 -5.96 10.95 -25.49
C LYS A 20 -6.06 10.79 -23.98
N THR A 21 -4.93 10.80 -23.26
CA THR A 21 -4.84 10.70 -21.78
C THR A 21 -5.42 11.91 -21.05
N GLY A 22 -5.78 12.99 -21.73
CA GLY A 22 -6.18 14.26 -21.13
C GLY A 22 -7.68 14.48 -20.93
N GLN A 23 -8.56 13.54 -21.28
CA GLN A 23 -10.00 13.78 -21.18
C GLN A 23 -10.49 13.86 -19.73
N GLN A 24 -11.24 14.94 -19.44
CA GLN A 24 -11.92 15.14 -18.15
C GLN A 24 -12.96 14.04 -17.91
N GLY A 25 -13.04 13.50 -16.70
CA GLY A 25 -14.06 12.49 -16.38
C GLY A 25 -13.72 11.61 -15.19
N TRP A 26 -14.71 10.80 -14.85
CA TRP A 26 -14.57 9.80 -13.79
C TRP A 26 -13.85 8.56 -14.28
N TYR A 27 -13.15 7.92 -13.38
CA TYR A 27 -12.52 6.63 -13.62
C TYR A 27 -12.57 5.78 -12.34
N ILE A 28 -12.54 4.48 -12.54
CA ILE A 28 -12.44 3.48 -11.47
C ILE A 28 -11.37 2.46 -11.84
N GLY A 29 -10.86 1.75 -10.87
CA GLY A 29 -9.89 0.70 -11.15
C GLY A 29 -9.57 -0.18 -9.96
N VAL A 30 -8.70 -1.13 -10.23
CA VAL A 30 -8.13 -2.05 -9.26
C VAL A 30 -6.62 -1.84 -9.20
N GLU A 31 -6.05 -2.06 -8.04
CA GLU A 31 -4.60 -2.02 -7.85
C GLU A 31 -4.15 -3.19 -7.01
N GLY A 32 -2.96 -3.68 -7.28
CA GLY A 32 -2.34 -4.75 -6.51
C GLY A 32 -0.83 -4.59 -6.48
N GLY A 33 -0.22 -4.93 -5.36
CA GLY A 33 1.20 -4.72 -5.18
C GLY A 33 1.81 -5.52 -4.04
N MET A 34 3.08 -5.28 -3.82
CA MET A 34 3.87 -5.85 -2.75
C MET A 34 4.24 -4.74 -1.76
N PRO A 35 3.68 -4.78 -0.56
CA PRO A 35 4.06 -3.88 0.53
C PRO A 35 5.30 -4.40 1.25
N PHE A 36 6.22 -3.50 1.56
CA PHE A 36 7.41 -3.71 2.37
C PHE A 36 7.38 -2.76 3.56
N GLY A 37 7.36 -3.32 4.76
CA GLY A 37 7.33 -2.53 6.01
C GLY A 37 8.73 -2.36 6.60
N PHE A 38 8.94 -1.19 7.18
CA PHE A 38 10.13 -0.83 7.94
C PHE A 38 9.71 -0.24 9.28
N SER A 39 10.03 -0.95 10.35
CA SER A 39 9.74 -0.57 11.74
C SER A 39 10.84 -1.17 12.63
N THR A 40 10.52 -1.65 13.82
CA THR A 40 11.44 -2.46 14.62
C THR A 40 11.79 -3.75 13.90
N PHE A 41 10.78 -4.39 13.28
CA PHE A 41 11.00 -5.41 12.26
C PHE A 41 10.98 -4.79 10.86
N SER A 42 11.53 -5.54 9.88
CA SER A 42 11.57 -5.13 8.47
C SER A 42 11.17 -6.28 7.55
N SER A 43 10.63 -5.94 6.38
CA SER A 43 10.47 -6.91 5.30
C SER A 43 11.82 -7.41 4.77
N PHE A 44 12.90 -6.64 4.96
CA PHE A 44 14.28 -7.04 4.68
C PHE A 44 14.94 -7.46 6.00
N GLY A 45 14.62 -8.67 6.45
CA GLY A 45 15.13 -9.22 7.69
C GLY A 45 16.53 -9.79 7.56
N HIS A 46 17.20 -10.05 8.71
CA HIS A 46 18.53 -10.61 8.76
C HIS A 46 18.61 -12.02 8.15
N ASP A 47 17.52 -12.78 8.18
CA ASP A 47 17.44 -14.14 7.64
C ASP A 47 17.09 -14.17 6.16
N LYS A 48 16.14 -13.35 5.73
CA LYS A 48 15.68 -13.25 4.33
C LYS A 48 14.74 -12.08 4.12
N THR A 49 14.56 -11.71 2.85
CA THR A 49 13.46 -10.81 2.44
C THR A 49 12.12 -11.54 2.56
N ARG A 50 11.14 -10.88 3.19
CA ARG A 50 9.80 -11.39 3.39
C ARG A 50 8.81 -10.61 2.56
N LEU A 51 8.15 -11.32 1.65
CA LEU A 51 7.19 -10.70 0.75
C LEU A 51 5.81 -10.61 1.40
N GLY A 52 5.09 -9.57 1.00
CA GLY A 52 3.69 -9.36 1.30
C GLY A 52 2.87 -9.23 0.01
N TRP A 53 1.58 -8.99 0.17
CA TRP A 53 0.68 -8.66 -0.92
C TRP A 53 -0.34 -7.62 -0.46
N ALA A 54 -0.80 -6.80 -1.39
CA ALA A 54 -1.92 -5.89 -1.17
C ALA A 54 -2.76 -5.81 -2.44
N ALA A 55 -4.06 -5.67 -2.28
CA ALA A 55 -4.99 -5.47 -3.38
C ALA A 55 -6.07 -4.48 -2.96
N GLY A 56 -6.59 -3.72 -3.92
CA GLY A 56 -7.58 -2.70 -3.62
C GLY A 56 -8.29 -2.16 -4.83
N LEU A 57 -9.18 -1.23 -4.53
CA LEU A 57 -9.98 -0.50 -5.48
C LEU A 57 -9.64 0.99 -5.37
N TYR A 58 -9.75 1.69 -6.47
CA TYR A 58 -9.68 3.14 -6.49
C TYR A 58 -10.70 3.72 -7.45
N GLY A 59 -11.10 4.95 -7.18
CA GLY A 59 -11.96 5.73 -8.05
C GLY A 59 -11.62 7.20 -7.92
N GLY A 60 -11.71 7.92 -9.02
CA GLY A 60 -11.31 9.32 -9.03
C GLY A 60 -11.93 10.11 -10.16
N TYR A 61 -11.62 11.39 -10.14
CA TYR A 61 -12.03 12.33 -11.16
C TYR A 61 -10.82 13.07 -11.72
N ARG A 62 -10.70 13.07 -13.04
CA ARG A 62 -9.69 13.82 -13.78
C ARG A 62 -10.25 15.18 -14.15
N PHE A 63 -9.65 16.24 -13.63
CA PHE A 63 -10.04 17.62 -13.87
C PHE A 63 -9.51 18.14 -15.19
N ASN A 64 -8.29 17.74 -15.57
CA ASN A 64 -7.61 18.14 -16.80
C ASN A 64 -6.45 17.16 -17.10
N SER A 65 -5.60 17.48 -18.07
CA SER A 65 -4.42 16.67 -18.42
C SER A 65 -3.36 16.57 -17.31
N ILE A 66 -3.39 17.48 -16.31
CA ILE A 66 -2.37 17.58 -15.27
C ILE A 66 -2.87 16.98 -13.96
N PHE A 67 -4.10 17.32 -13.54
CA PHE A 67 -4.62 17.01 -12.20
C PHE A 67 -5.76 16.01 -12.19
N SER A 68 -5.68 15.06 -11.29
CA SER A 68 -6.82 14.23 -10.88
C SER A 68 -6.80 14.00 -9.36
N ALA A 69 -7.99 13.82 -8.77
CA ALA A 69 -8.14 13.41 -7.39
C ALA A 69 -8.73 11.99 -7.33
N GLU A 70 -8.31 11.22 -6.34
CA GLU A 70 -8.62 9.81 -6.23
C GLU A 70 -8.83 9.40 -4.78
N LEU A 71 -9.82 8.55 -4.56
CA LEU A 71 -10.02 7.81 -3.32
C LEU A 71 -9.65 6.35 -3.55
N SER A 72 -9.04 5.73 -2.55
CA SER A 72 -8.67 4.32 -2.62
C SER A 72 -8.92 3.59 -1.31
N ALA A 73 -9.17 2.29 -1.44
CA ALA A 73 -9.28 1.36 -0.33
C ALA A 73 -8.52 0.08 -0.69
N LYS A 74 -7.53 -0.28 0.13
CA LYS A 74 -6.70 -1.48 -0.05
C LYS A 74 -6.71 -2.33 1.20
N TYR A 75 -6.56 -3.63 1.01
CA TYR A 75 -6.28 -4.61 2.05
C TYR A 75 -5.08 -5.45 1.63
N GLY A 76 -4.27 -5.83 2.62
CA GLY A 76 -3.09 -6.64 2.36
C GLY A 76 -2.48 -7.23 3.62
N GLU A 77 -1.42 -7.99 3.39
CA GLU A 77 -0.63 -8.63 4.43
C GLU A 77 0.85 -8.46 4.11
N MET A 78 1.64 -8.24 5.13
CA MET A 78 3.09 -8.19 5.03
C MET A 78 3.74 -9.00 6.14
N ASN A 79 4.90 -9.55 5.85
CA ASN A 79 5.69 -10.30 6.81
C ASN A 79 6.98 -9.52 7.08
N LEU A 80 7.31 -9.42 8.35
CA LEU A 80 8.47 -8.68 8.83
C LEU A 80 9.30 -9.59 9.73
N SER A 81 10.61 -9.37 9.82
CA SER A 81 11.47 -10.06 10.77
C SER A 81 12.56 -9.15 11.31
N ALA A 82 13.35 -9.67 12.22
CA ALA A 82 14.42 -8.94 12.89
C ALA A 82 15.42 -8.36 11.88
N GLN A 83 15.89 -7.14 12.15
CA GLN A 83 16.92 -6.47 11.37
C GLN A 83 18.30 -6.75 11.94
N ASP A 84 19.33 -6.79 11.09
CA ASP A 84 20.73 -7.03 11.49
C ASP A 84 21.19 -6.09 12.62
N CYS A 85 20.90 -4.81 12.50
CA CYS A 85 21.28 -3.79 13.50
C CYS A 85 20.73 -4.06 14.92
N CYS A 86 19.65 -4.82 15.01
CA CYS A 86 18.96 -5.08 16.27
C CYS A 86 19.24 -6.49 16.80
N VAL A 87 19.57 -7.42 15.91
CA VAL A 87 20.01 -8.79 16.26
C VAL A 87 21.29 -8.74 17.09
N GLU A 88 22.26 -7.92 16.71
CA GLU A 88 23.53 -7.72 17.41
C GLU A 88 23.37 -7.26 18.88
N ARG A 89 22.21 -6.71 19.24
CA ARG A 89 21.93 -6.20 20.59
C ARG A 89 21.38 -7.24 21.54
N ASN A 90 21.15 -8.49 21.08
CA ASN A 90 20.64 -9.61 21.85
C ASN A 90 19.39 -9.31 22.70
N TYR A 91 18.41 -8.62 22.10
CA TYR A 91 17.15 -8.35 22.80
C TYR A 91 16.27 -9.60 22.89
N TRP A 92 15.49 -9.65 23.97
CA TRP A 92 14.51 -10.69 24.27
C TRP A 92 13.13 -10.07 24.44
N LEU A 93 12.13 -10.66 23.83
CA LEU A 93 10.74 -10.26 23.99
C LEU A 93 10.09 -11.11 25.08
N GLY A 94 9.63 -10.48 26.15
CA GLY A 94 8.87 -11.14 27.19
C GLY A 94 7.41 -11.38 26.82
N SER A 95 6.77 -12.34 27.49
CA SER A 95 5.33 -12.60 27.34
C SER A 95 4.45 -11.42 27.76
N ASP A 96 4.99 -10.48 28.51
CA ASP A 96 4.38 -9.19 28.85
C ASP A 96 4.45 -8.13 27.72
N GLY A 97 5.12 -8.47 26.61
CA GLY A 97 5.28 -7.59 25.47
C GLY A 97 6.37 -6.52 25.65
N VAL A 98 7.28 -6.70 26.60
CA VAL A 98 8.42 -5.79 26.86
C VAL A 98 9.70 -6.39 26.30
N LEU A 99 10.61 -5.53 25.80
CA LEU A 99 11.93 -5.93 25.35
C LEU A 99 12.95 -5.85 26.49
N TYR A 100 13.66 -6.96 26.71
CA TYR A 100 14.71 -7.14 27.71
C TYR A 100 16.07 -7.34 27.05
N LYS A 101 17.15 -7.06 27.79
CA LYS A 101 18.53 -7.29 27.30
C LYS A 101 19.02 -8.74 27.49
N ALA A 102 18.24 -9.56 28.17
CA ALA A 102 18.52 -10.98 28.41
C ALA A 102 17.20 -11.72 28.67
N GLY A 103 17.21 -13.04 28.54
CA GLY A 103 16.07 -13.87 28.94
C GLY A 103 15.69 -13.65 30.39
N VAL A 104 14.39 -13.57 30.67
CA VAL A 104 13.85 -13.27 32.00
C VAL A 104 13.53 -14.57 32.74
N LEU A 105 14.13 -14.78 33.93
CA LEU A 105 13.84 -15.93 34.76
C LEU A 105 12.38 -15.88 35.28
N GLY A 106 11.64 -16.98 35.10
CA GLY A 106 10.26 -17.10 35.59
C GLY A 106 9.19 -16.52 34.63
N MET A 107 9.57 -16.06 33.46
CA MET A 107 8.65 -15.58 32.41
C MET A 107 9.06 -16.13 31.07
N ASP A 108 8.09 -16.52 30.26
CA ASP A 108 8.36 -16.90 28.87
C ASP A 108 8.95 -15.72 28.11
N SER A 109 10.07 -15.94 27.46
CA SER A 109 10.76 -14.93 26.68
C SER A 109 11.41 -15.53 25.45
N TRP A 110 11.43 -14.77 24.34
CA TRP A 110 11.92 -15.20 23.05
C TRP A 110 12.98 -14.24 22.54
N GLU A 111 14.05 -14.81 22.02
CA GLU A 111 15.11 -14.02 21.39
C GLU A 111 14.57 -13.27 20.17
N TYR A 112 14.87 -11.97 20.07
CA TYR A 112 14.39 -11.09 19.01
C TYR A 112 14.75 -11.60 17.60
N ALA A 113 15.95 -12.17 17.44
CA ALA A 113 16.44 -12.74 16.17
C ALA A 113 15.54 -13.88 15.64
N ASN A 114 14.88 -14.63 16.55
CA ASN A 114 14.06 -15.77 16.22
C ASN A 114 12.57 -15.44 16.03
N LEU A 115 12.24 -14.13 15.97
CA LEU A 115 10.87 -13.65 15.84
C LEU A 115 10.58 -13.07 14.45
N LYS A 116 9.34 -13.22 14.03
CA LYS A 116 8.74 -12.57 12.86
C LYS A 116 7.39 -11.98 13.22
N SER A 117 6.98 -10.96 12.48
CA SER A 117 5.66 -10.35 12.59
C SER A 117 4.86 -10.59 11.32
N HIS A 118 3.63 -11.05 11.48
CA HIS A 118 2.65 -11.14 10.40
C HIS A 118 1.64 -10.00 10.58
N VAL A 119 1.69 -9.03 9.68
CA VAL A 119 0.90 -7.80 9.74
C VAL A 119 -0.18 -7.84 8.67
N ARG A 120 -1.43 -7.79 9.12
CA ARG A 120 -2.58 -7.50 8.26
C ARG A 120 -2.84 -6.02 8.27
N MET A 121 -3.06 -5.41 7.11
CA MET A 121 -3.26 -3.98 7.00
C MET A 121 -4.43 -3.63 6.09
N GLY A 122 -5.12 -2.53 6.42
CA GLY A 122 -6.06 -1.84 5.56
C GLY A 122 -5.60 -0.41 5.35
N GLN A 123 -5.73 0.10 4.14
CA GLN A 123 -5.38 1.48 3.79
C GLN A 123 -6.58 2.14 3.14
N TYR A 124 -6.99 3.30 3.63
CA TYR A 124 -8.15 4.05 3.14
C TYR A 124 -7.76 5.51 3.04
N GLY A 125 -7.93 6.14 1.89
CA GLY A 125 -7.59 7.54 1.81
C GLY A 125 -7.68 8.16 0.44
N ALA A 126 -7.04 9.31 0.31
CA ALA A 126 -7.07 10.14 -0.86
C ALA A 126 -5.68 10.40 -1.40
N ARG A 127 -5.59 10.56 -2.72
CA ARG A 127 -4.39 11.02 -3.42
C ARG A 127 -4.75 12.05 -4.48
N VAL A 128 -3.80 12.93 -4.76
CA VAL A 128 -3.87 13.86 -5.89
C VAL A 128 -2.79 13.43 -6.88
N ASN A 129 -3.19 13.10 -8.10
CA ASN A 129 -2.23 12.72 -9.12
C ASN A 129 -1.87 13.97 -9.95
N ILE A 130 -0.59 14.23 -10.08
CA ILE A 130 -0.01 15.34 -10.85
C ILE A 130 0.74 14.71 -12.02
N ASN A 131 0.12 14.71 -13.20
CA ASN A 131 0.72 14.16 -14.41
C ASN A 131 1.78 15.13 -14.95
N LEU A 132 3.04 14.75 -14.88
CA LEU A 132 4.17 15.56 -15.31
C LEU A 132 4.21 15.73 -16.84
N LEU A 133 3.77 14.72 -17.61
CA LEU A 133 3.72 14.83 -19.08
C LEU A 133 2.61 15.80 -19.53
N GLY A 134 1.57 15.98 -18.72
CA GLY A 134 0.51 16.95 -18.98
C GLY A 134 0.94 18.41 -18.85
N LEU A 135 2.10 18.68 -18.20
CA LEU A 135 2.66 20.03 -18.08
C LEU A 135 3.25 20.54 -19.40
N PHE A 136 3.60 19.65 -20.32
CA PHE A 136 4.23 20.01 -21.58
C PHE A 136 3.25 19.82 -22.74
N PRO A 137 2.95 20.87 -23.53
CA PRO A 137 1.98 20.78 -24.64
C PRO A 137 2.29 19.66 -25.65
N GLN A 138 3.58 19.36 -25.86
CA GLN A 138 4.02 18.34 -26.82
C GLN A 138 3.70 16.91 -26.36
N THR A 139 3.55 16.68 -25.06
CA THR A 139 3.30 15.36 -24.46
C THR A 139 1.93 15.25 -23.81
N ALA A 140 1.15 16.34 -23.76
CA ALA A 140 -0.16 16.37 -23.11
C ALA A 140 -1.17 15.37 -23.72
N ASP A 141 -1.05 15.09 -25.02
CA ASP A 141 -1.89 14.13 -25.76
C ASP A 141 -1.23 12.72 -25.86
N SER A 142 -0.15 12.46 -25.12
CA SER A 142 0.51 11.16 -25.10
C SER A 142 -0.40 10.07 -24.52
N ARG A 143 -0.21 8.83 -24.99
CA ARG A 143 -0.81 7.65 -24.34
C ARG A 143 -0.11 7.28 -23.04
N TRP A 144 1.08 7.82 -22.78
CA TRP A 144 1.80 7.66 -21.55
C TRP A 144 1.44 8.76 -20.57
N ASP A 145 1.38 8.42 -19.29
CA ASP A 145 1.41 9.40 -18.23
C ASP A 145 2.52 9.05 -17.22
N LEU A 146 3.11 10.07 -16.67
CA LEU A 146 4.06 9.99 -15.57
C LEU A 146 3.53 10.91 -14.47
N ALA A 147 3.11 10.34 -13.36
CA ALA A 147 2.50 11.13 -12.30
C ALA A 147 3.24 10.98 -10.98
N VAL A 148 3.32 12.09 -10.26
CA VAL A 148 3.65 12.12 -8.82
C VAL A 148 2.34 12.28 -8.07
N SER A 149 2.13 11.42 -7.06
CA SER A 149 0.84 11.30 -6.39
C SER A 149 1.01 11.41 -4.87
N PRO A 150 1.08 12.64 -4.32
CA PRO A 150 0.99 12.83 -2.88
C PRO A 150 -0.33 12.25 -2.34
N HIS A 151 -0.25 11.59 -1.18
CA HIS A 151 -1.37 10.90 -0.61
C HIS A 151 -1.44 11.01 0.91
N ILE A 152 -2.64 10.81 1.44
CA ILE A 152 -2.91 10.69 2.85
C ILE A 152 -3.86 9.50 3.08
N TYR A 153 -3.51 8.61 4.02
CA TYR A 153 -4.26 7.40 4.32
C TYR A 153 -4.55 7.26 5.82
N ALA A 154 -5.73 6.77 6.14
CA ALA A 154 -5.98 6.09 7.40
C ALA A 154 -5.55 4.62 7.21
N VAL A 155 -4.59 4.17 7.99
CA VAL A 155 -4.01 2.83 7.88
C VAL A 155 -4.32 2.04 9.15
N THR A 156 -4.94 0.89 8.98
CA THR A 156 -5.12 -0.08 10.08
C THR A 156 -4.06 -1.14 9.99
N THR A 157 -3.46 -1.50 11.11
CA THR A 157 -2.53 -2.63 11.21
C THR A 157 -2.95 -3.56 12.34
N LYS A 158 -2.79 -4.86 12.12
CA LYS A 158 -2.92 -5.89 13.14
C LYS A 158 -1.77 -6.86 12.99
N ALA A 159 -0.83 -6.80 13.91
CA ALA A 159 0.42 -7.55 13.86
C ALA A 159 0.40 -8.69 14.89
N ASP A 160 0.56 -9.92 14.43
CA ASP A 160 0.76 -11.10 15.28
C ASP A 160 2.26 -11.44 15.27
N ILE A 161 2.91 -11.46 16.44
CA ILE A 161 4.32 -11.88 16.58
C ILE A 161 4.37 -13.39 16.72
N ARG A 162 5.26 -14.01 15.93
CA ARG A 162 5.45 -15.45 15.85
C ARG A 162 6.93 -15.82 15.87
N THR A 163 7.23 -17.03 16.29
CA THR A 163 8.55 -17.63 16.11
C THR A 163 8.83 -17.96 14.66
N ILE A 164 10.10 -17.92 14.25
CA ILE A 164 10.51 -18.29 12.88
C ILE A 164 10.49 -19.81 12.71
N ALA A 165 10.89 -20.56 13.75
CA ALA A 165 11.10 -21.99 13.68
C ALA A 165 9.82 -22.81 13.48
N ASP A 166 8.81 -22.57 14.27
CA ASP A 166 7.59 -23.39 14.35
C ASP A 166 6.30 -22.60 14.05
N ASP A 167 6.43 -21.32 13.68
CA ASP A 167 5.31 -20.41 13.41
C ASP A 167 4.34 -20.23 14.61
N ALA A 168 4.80 -20.57 15.82
CA ALA A 168 4.00 -20.43 17.02
C ALA A 168 3.73 -18.97 17.31
N LYS A 169 2.47 -18.65 17.64
CA LYS A 169 2.07 -17.29 17.99
C LYS A 169 2.50 -16.96 19.41
N VAL A 170 3.38 -16.00 19.54
CA VAL A 170 3.95 -15.52 20.81
C VAL A 170 3.09 -14.40 21.40
N ILE A 171 2.78 -13.40 20.58
CA ILE A 171 1.94 -12.28 20.98
C ILE A 171 0.85 -12.06 19.94
N LYS A 172 -0.39 -11.97 20.42
CA LYS A 172 -1.55 -11.61 19.60
C LYS A 172 -1.68 -10.09 19.55
N GLY A 173 -1.57 -9.52 18.37
CA GLY A 173 -1.70 -8.08 18.19
C GLY A 173 -3.13 -7.56 18.27
N SER A 174 -3.25 -6.34 18.77
CA SER A 174 -4.44 -5.50 18.66
C SER A 174 -4.47 -4.79 17.31
N THR A 175 -5.64 -4.28 16.94
CA THR A 175 -5.76 -3.40 15.78
C THR A 175 -5.33 -2.00 16.18
N ASN A 176 -4.37 -1.44 15.45
CA ASN A 176 -3.88 -0.07 15.61
C ASN A 176 -4.27 0.77 14.41
N TRP A 177 -4.53 2.05 14.64
CA TRP A 177 -4.80 3.04 13.61
C TRP A 177 -3.61 3.98 13.47
N HIS A 178 -3.24 4.28 12.23
CA HIS A 178 -2.15 5.17 11.89
C HIS A 178 -2.63 6.18 10.86
N LEU A 179 -2.11 7.40 10.93
CA LEU A 179 -2.16 8.32 9.81
C LEU A 179 -0.95 8.06 8.93
N GLY A 180 -1.18 7.72 7.66
CA GLY A 180 -0.14 7.56 6.64
C GLY A 180 -0.10 8.77 5.73
N TYR A 181 1.09 9.25 5.40
CA TYR A 181 1.30 10.29 4.39
C TYR A 181 2.56 10.03 3.61
N GLY A 182 2.53 10.37 2.33
CA GLY A 182 3.63 10.07 1.43
C GLY A 182 3.36 10.47 0.00
N ALA A 183 4.09 9.84 -0.91
CA ALA A 183 3.90 10.03 -2.33
C ALA A 183 4.25 8.77 -3.12
N ASP A 184 3.53 8.56 -4.22
CA ASP A 184 3.79 7.53 -5.22
C ASP A 184 4.31 8.17 -6.51
N LEU A 185 5.20 7.48 -7.19
CA LEU A 185 5.51 7.68 -8.59
C LEU A 185 4.73 6.65 -9.41
N GLN A 186 4.02 7.11 -10.43
CA GLN A 186 3.19 6.27 -11.27
C GLN A 186 3.55 6.45 -12.74
N VAL A 187 3.64 5.35 -13.45
CA VAL A 187 3.77 5.34 -14.92
C VAL A 187 2.58 4.58 -15.48
N GLY A 188 1.82 5.22 -16.33
CA GLY A 188 0.62 4.65 -16.94
C GLY A 188 0.68 4.67 -18.45
N TYR A 189 -0.04 3.74 -19.06
CA TYR A 189 -0.23 3.65 -20.50
C TYR A 189 -1.70 3.42 -20.84
N GLN A 190 -2.23 4.27 -21.69
CA GLN A 190 -3.60 4.16 -22.19
C GLN A 190 -3.66 3.10 -23.30
N LEU A 191 -4.15 1.90 -22.96
CA LEU A 191 -4.29 0.78 -23.89
C LEU A 191 -5.36 1.06 -24.94
N THR A 192 -6.52 1.53 -24.48
CA THR A 192 -7.65 1.92 -25.31
C THR A 192 -8.24 3.24 -24.79
N SER A 193 -9.24 3.81 -25.44
CA SER A 193 -9.95 5.00 -24.94
C SER A 193 -10.51 4.84 -23.52
N CYS A 194 -10.84 3.61 -23.13
CA CYS A 194 -11.42 3.30 -21.83
C CYS A 194 -10.44 2.66 -20.83
N LEU A 195 -9.44 1.90 -21.32
CA LEU A 195 -8.61 1.04 -20.46
C LEU A 195 -7.20 1.60 -20.29
N LYS A 196 -6.76 1.73 -19.06
CA LYS A 196 -5.42 2.19 -18.68
C LYS A 196 -4.72 1.13 -17.82
N LEU A 197 -3.48 0.80 -18.18
CA LEU A 197 -2.57 -0.02 -17.38
C LEU A 197 -1.48 0.87 -16.79
N GLY A 198 -1.07 0.62 -15.55
CA GLY A 198 0.01 1.38 -14.92
C GLY A 198 0.80 0.55 -13.92
N ILE A 199 1.97 1.04 -13.59
CA ILE A 199 2.80 0.61 -12.47
C ILE A 199 2.95 1.78 -11.50
N TYR A 200 3.13 1.47 -10.23
CA TYR A 200 3.39 2.47 -9.21
C TYR A 200 4.43 1.98 -8.22
N SER A 201 5.12 2.93 -7.62
CA SER A 201 6.00 2.70 -6.49
C SER A 201 5.98 3.93 -5.59
N GLY A 202 5.83 3.73 -4.29
CA GLY A 202 5.71 4.84 -3.37
C GLY A 202 6.09 4.53 -1.95
N LEU A 203 6.29 5.61 -1.19
CA LEU A 203 6.65 5.58 0.21
C LEU A 203 5.56 6.27 1.03
N THR A 204 5.14 5.61 2.10
CA THR A 204 4.21 6.14 3.09
C THR A 204 4.86 6.12 4.46
N ARG A 205 4.96 7.26 5.11
CA ARG A 205 5.30 7.33 6.53
C ARG A 205 4.03 7.15 7.35
N LEU A 206 4.08 6.24 8.33
CA LEU A 206 3.00 6.01 9.27
C LEU A 206 3.29 6.75 10.58
N THR A 207 2.29 7.45 11.10
CA THR A 207 2.34 8.01 12.45
C THR A 207 1.92 6.96 13.46
N GLY A 208 2.37 7.11 14.72
CA GLY A 208 2.03 6.18 15.78
C GLY A 208 2.99 5.00 15.88
N GLU A 209 2.74 4.17 16.86
CA GLU A 209 3.60 3.10 17.34
C GLU A 209 3.06 1.73 16.91
N ARG A 210 3.92 0.69 17.00
CA ARG A 210 3.52 -0.72 16.90
C ARG A 210 2.89 -1.14 15.57
N MET A 211 3.35 -0.57 14.46
CA MET A 211 2.95 -1.06 13.14
C MET A 211 3.20 -2.58 13.00
N ASP A 212 4.31 -3.05 13.53
CA ASP A 212 4.78 -4.44 13.49
C ASP A 212 4.45 -5.26 14.76
N GLY A 213 3.76 -4.63 15.72
CA GLY A 213 3.41 -5.26 17.01
C GLY A 213 4.51 -5.24 18.05
N MET A 214 5.72 -4.79 17.71
CA MET A 214 6.83 -4.68 18.67
C MET A 214 6.74 -3.39 19.47
N PRO A 215 7.23 -3.38 20.73
CA PRO A 215 7.37 -2.16 21.53
C PRO A 215 8.31 -1.17 20.81
N GLU A 216 8.01 0.11 20.89
CA GLU A 216 8.75 1.19 20.20
C GLU A 216 10.10 1.51 20.87
N TYR A 217 10.95 0.51 21.09
CA TYR A 217 12.24 0.69 21.77
C TYR A 217 13.41 0.93 20.82
N LEU A 218 13.29 0.50 19.56
CA LEU A 218 14.43 0.41 18.65
C LEU A 218 14.34 1.35 17.44
N HIS A 219 13.14 1.63 16.95
CA HIS A 219 12.92 2.54 15.82
C HIS A 219 11.68 3.42 16.02
N LYS A 220 11.84 4.73 15.84
CA LYS A 220 10.78 5.74 15.96
C LYS A 220 10.02 6.01 14.65
N ASN A 221 10.41 5.40 13.55
CA ASN A 221 9.86 5.71 12.23
C ASN A 221 9.29 4.45 11.58
N ASN A 222 8.00 4.48 11.30
CA ASN A 222 7.31 3.44 10.57
C ASN A 222 7.15 3.88 9.11
N PHE A 223 7.72 3.12 8.19
CA PHE A 223 7.61 3.34 6.76
C PHE A 223 7.01 2.13 6.08
N LEU A 224 6.22 2.40 5.07
CA LEU A 224 5.68 1.43 4.15
C LEU A 224 6.14 1.81 2.74
N TRP A 225 6.89 0.93 2.09
CA TRP A 225 7.16 1.02 0.67
C TRP A 225 6.25 0.03 -0.05
N GLU A 226 5.56 0.48 -1.09
CA GLU A 226 4.70 -0.39 -1.88
C GLU A 226 5.00 -0.19 -3.38
N SER A 227 5.10 -1.29 -4.11
CA SER A 227 5.23 -1.28 -5.56
C SER A 227 4.24 -2.25 -6.17
N GLY A 228 3.62 -1.87 -7.29
CA GLY A 228 2.58 -2.69 -7.86
C GLY A 228 2.09 -2.24 -9.22
N ILE A 229 0.97 -2.83 -9.62
CA ILE A 229 0.29 -2.58 -10.89
C ILE A 229 -1.10 -2.01 -10.65
N ARG A 230 -1.59 -1.25 -11.62
CA ARG A 230 -2.91 -0.61 -11.61
C ARG A 230 -3.61 -0.85 -12.93
N LEU A 231 -4.89 -1.19 -12.88
CA LEU A 231 -5.76 -1.30 -14.04
C LEU A 231 -6.95 -0.37 -13.83
N GLY A 232 -7.11 0.60 -14.71
CA GLY A 232 -8.15 1.62 -14.62
C GLY A 232 -9.07 1.62 -15.83
N ILE A 233 -10.33 1.98 -15.60
CA ILE A 233 -11.35 2.14 -16.63
C ILE A 233 -11.88 3.56 -16.54
N ASN A 234 -11.73 4.33 -17.64
CA ASN A 234 -12.37 5.62 -17.79
C ASN A 234 -13.86 5.41 -18.06
N LEU A 235 -14.70 6.06 -17.26
CA LEU A 235 -16.15 5.97 -17.42
C LEU A 235 -16.61 6.95 -18.50
N PRO A 236 -17.38 6.48 -19.50
CA PRO A 236 -17.95 7.37 -20.49
C PRO A 236 -19.11 8.14 -19.84
N PHE A 237 -18.85 9.38 -19.40
CA PHE A 237 -19.95 10.28 -19.07
C PHE A 237 -20.34 11.03 -20.33
N THR A 238 -21.53 10.73 -20.83
CA THR A 238 -22.24 11.64 -21.72
C THR A 238 -22.55 12.89 -20.90
N ASN A 239 -21.85 14.01 -21.22
CA ASN A 239 -22.35 15.31 -20.76
C ASN A 239 -23.74 15.50 -21.35
N PRO A 240 -24.80 15.57 -20.55
CA PRO A 240 -26.08 16.02 -21.02
C PRO A 240 -26.05 17.56 -21.03
N HIS A 241 -25.30 18.15 -21.94
CA HIS A 241 -25.48 19.56 -22.25
C HIS A 241 -25.98 19.67 -23.68
N PRO A 242 -27.20 20.28 -23.81
CA PRO A 242 -27.81 20.56 -25.11
C PRO A 242 -26.99 21.57 -25.90
#